data_4bceca7614c5cb2485c1d2f9f31e2040
#
_entry.id   4bceca7614c5cb2485c1d2f9f31e2040
#
_cell.length_a   1.000
_cell.length_b   1.000
_cell.length_c   1.000
_cell.angle_alpha   90.00
_cell.angle_beta   90.00
_cell.angle_gamma   90.00
#
_symmetry.space_group_name_H-M   'P 1'
#
loop_
_entity.id
_entity.type
_entity.pdbx_description
1 polymer ?
#
loop_
_entity_poly.entity_id
_entity_poly.type
_entity_poly.pdbx_seq_one_letter_code
_entity_poly.pdbx_strand_id
1 'polypeptide(L)'
;LKQTPLWDNLLVILVPDHGFLTTSYEDPEFFHSPLLWLGGAIRAPRRVSYLMNQSDLCATLLAQLGISTTDYPYSRNVMHPDCPRFVYSTFPSGIMYADSTGTTVYDITSDKVISSSPSPSERRLFLAKRLLQQSYSALDNMEKR
;
A
#
# COMPACT_ATOMS: atom_id res chain seq x y z
N LEU A 1 10.01 -4.24 -27.49
CA LEU A 1 10.97 -4.17 -26.40
C LEU A 1 11.69 -5.50 -26.18
N LYS A 2 11.00 -6.64 -26.07
CA LYS A 2 11.64 -7.98 -25.85
C LYS A 2 12.70 -8.36 -26.87
N GLN A 3 12.64 -7.81 -28.08
CA GLN A 3 13.58 -8.10 -29.18
C GLN A 3 14.69 -7.06 -29.31
N THR A 4 14.86 -6.18 -28.31
CA THR A 4 15.92 -5.17 -28.34
C THR A 4 16.98 -5.45 -27.28
N PRO A 5 18.25 -5.06 -27.48
CA PRO A 5 19.31 -5.22 -26.47
C PRO A 5 19.03 -4.51 -25.13
N LEU A 6 18.11 -3.55 -25.13
CA LEU A 6 17.69 -2.84 -23.93
C LEU A 6 16.91 -3.74 -22.95
N TRP A 7 16.28 -4.81 -23.46
CA TRP A 7 15.42 -5.66 -22.65
C TRP A 7 16.14 -6.29 -21.46
N ASP A 8 17.37 -6.73 -21.64
CA ASP A 8 18.13 -7.46 -20.60
C ASP A 8 18.40 -6.62 -19.34
N ASN A 9 18.45 -5.30 -19.51
CA ASN A 9 18.65 -4.34 -18.41
C ASN A 9 17.40 -3.52 -18.07
N LEU A 10 16.25 -3.88 -18.65
CA LEU A 10 15.01 -3.14 -18.47
C LEU A 10 14.18 -3.72 -17.32
N LEU A 11 13.72 -2.86 -16.44
CA LEU A 11 12.64 -3.13 -15.49
C LEU A 11 11.42 -2.29 -15.86
N VAL A 12 10.30 -2.94 -16.11
CA VAL A 12 8.99 -2.32 -16.34
C VAL A 12 8.11 -2.63 -15.16
N ILE A 13 7.54 -1.60 -14.54
CA ILE A 13 6.60 -1.72 -13.43
C ILE A 13 5.24 -1.24 -13.90
N LEU A 14 4.25 -2.12 -13.81
CA LEU A 14 2.85 -1.81 -14.11
C LEU A 14 2.09 -1.74 -12.78
N VAL A 15 1.54 -0.57 -12.50
CA VAL A 15 0.73 -0.29 -11.31
C VAL A 15 -0.36 0.69 -11.71
N PRO A 16 -1.64 0.45 -11.39
CA PRO A 16 -2.70 1.43 -11.60
C PRO A 16 -2.59 2.54 -10.54
N ASP A 17 -3.22 3.68 -10.81
CA ASP A 17 -3.30 4.80 -9.87
C ASP A 17 -4.30 4.54 -8.74
N HIS A 18 -5.33 3.72 -8.98
CA HIS A 18 -6.34 3.32 -8.00
C HIS A 18 -6.86 1.89 -8.25
N GLY A 19 -7.66 1.38 -7.32
CA GLY A 19 -8.38 0.13 -7.48
C GLY A 19 -9.54 0.24 -8.50
N PHE A 20 -10.17 -0.89 -8.82
CA PHE A 20 -11.25 -0.92 -9.79
C PHE A 20 -12.61 -0.61 -9.13
N LEU A 21 -13.35 0.36 -9.69
CA LEU A 21 -14.58 0.91 -9.11
C LEU A 21 -15.82 0.01 -9.30
N THR A 22 -15.70 -1.31 -9.13
CA THR A 22 -16.83 -2.25 -9.26
C THR A 22 -17.60 -2.50 -7.97
N THR A 23 -17.02 -2.11 -6.83
CA THR A 23 -17.57 -2.31 -5.50
C THR A 23 -17.62 -0.99 -4.75
N SER A 24 -18.19 -0.99 -3.55
CA SER A 24 -18.20 0.19 -2.66
C SER A 24 -16.98 0.20 -1.74
N TYR A 25 -16.72 1.33 -1.08
CA TYR A 25 -15.67 1.45 -0.06
C TYR A 25 -15.87 0.52 1.15
N GLU A 26 -17.05 -0.07 1.30
CA GLU A 26 -17.34 -1.07 2.34
C GLU A 26 -16.67 -2.42 2.04
N ASP A 27 -16.39 -2.68 0.76
CA ASP A 27 -15.73 -3.89 0.32
C ASP A 27 -14.21 -3.68 0.25
N PRO A 28 -13.41 -4.43 1.02
CA PRO A 28 -11.95 -4.33 0.95
C PRO A 28 -11.35 -4.59 -0.43
N GLU A 29 -12.02 -5.35 -1.29
CA GLU A 29 -11.57 -5.61 -2.67
C GLU A 29 -11.49 -4.33 -3.51
N PHE A 30 -12.27 -3.29 -3.17
CA PHE A 30 -12.18 -1.97 -3.79
C PHE A 30 -10.75 -1.40 -3.80
N PHE A 31 -9.97 -1.72 -2.76
CA PHE A 31 -8.62 -1.18 -2.58
C PHE A 31 -7.52 -2.08 -3.18
N HIS A 32 -7.88 -3.22 -3.75
CA HIS A 32 -6.90 -4.09 -4.38
C HIS A 32 -6.47 -3.56 -5.74
N SER A 33 -5.16 -3.43 -5.91
CA SER A 33 -4.54 -2.99 -7.16
C SER A 33 -3.46 -3.98 -7.58
N PRO A 34 -3.43 -4.43 -8.84
CA PRO A 34 -2.38 -5.30 -9.32
C PRO A 34 -1.05 -4.55 -9.39
N LEU A 35 0.03 -5.22 -9.01
CA LEU A 35 1.39 -4.75 -9.21
C LEU A 35 2.19 -5.81 -9.95
N LEU A 36 2.75 -5.46 -11.09
CA LEU A 36 3.50 -6.38 -11.91
C LEU A 36 4.86 -5.78 -12.28
N TRP A 37 5.92 -6.54 -12.01
CA TRP A 37 7.27 -6.21 -12.43
C TRP A 37 7.69 -7.13 -13.57
N LEU A 38 8.16 -6.55 -14.67
CA LEU A 38 8.54 -7.23 -15.90
C LEU A 38 9.90 -6.73 -16.40
N GLY A 39 10.51 -7.50 -17.28
CA GLY A 39 11.74 -7.10 -17.98
C GLY A 39 12.85 -8.10 -17.79
N GLY A 40 13.92 -7.95 -18.56
CA GLY A 40 15.08 -8.83 -18.51
C GLY A 40 15.87 -8.69 -17.21
N ALA A 41 15.72 -7.59 -16.48
CA ALA A 41 16.29 -7.44 -15.13
C ALA A 41 15.69 -8.43 -14.10
N ILE A 42 14.51 -9.01 -14.39
CA ILE A 42 13.86 -10.02 -13.55
C ILE A 42 14.41 -11.41 -13.91
N ARG A 43 15.30 -11.94 -13.08
CA ARG A 43 15.98 -13.20 -13.36
C ARG A 43 15.11 -14.45 -13.22
N ALA A 44 14.07 -14.39 -12.40
CA ALA A 44 13.15 -15.50 -12.18
C ALA A 44 11.76 -14.99 -11.83
N PRO A 45 10.68 -15.67 -12.29
CA PRO A 45 9.34 -15.33 -11.91
C PRO A 45 9.13 -15.57 -10.41
N ARG A 46 8.49 -14.63 -9.73
CA ARG A 46 8.17 -14.72 -8.30
C ARG A 46 6.80 -14.12 -8.03
N ARG A 47 5.98 -14.80 -7.26
CA ARG A 47 4.77 -14.22 -6.67
C ARG A 47 5.09 -13.72 -5.27
N VAL A 48 4.74 -12.47 -4.99
CA VAL A 48 4.88 -11.83 -3.69
C VAL A 48 3.47 -11.61 -3.13
N SER A 49 3.19 -12.18 -1.95
CA SER A 49 1.87 -12.11 -1.29
C SER A 49 1.91 -11.23 -0.04
N TYR A 50 2.87 -10.31 0.03
CA TYR A 50 2.97 -9.38 1.14
C TYR A 50 1.93 -8.26 0.99
N LEU A 51 1.34 -7.85 2.11
CA LEU A 51 0.55 -6.62 2.17
C LEU A 51 1.46 -5.42 1.86
N MET A 52 1.04 -4.60 0.90
CA MET A 52 1.83 -3.50 0.36
C MET A 52 0.93 -2.33 -0.01
N ASN A 53 1.22 -1.13 0.47
CA ASN A 53 0.63 0.07 -0.07
C ASN A 53 1.32 0.48 -1.38
N GLN A 54 0.65 1.25 -2.22
CA GLN A 54 1.31 1.84 -3.41
C GLN A 54 2.50 2.72 -3.03
N SER A 55 2.41 3.47 -1.92
CA SER A 55 3.52 4.26 -1.38
C SER A 55 4.78 3.43 -1.07
N ASP A 56 4.63 2.15 -0.75
CA ASP A 56 5.76 1.25 -0.46
C ASP A 56 6.56 0.87 -1.71
N LEU A 57 6.03 1.14 -2.92
CA LEU A 57 6.72 0.85 -4.17
C LEU A 57 8.07 1.56 -4.25
N CYS A 58 8.13 2.83 -3.85
CA CYS A 58 9.35 3.64 -3.89
C CYS A 58 10.48 2.98 -3.09
N ALA A 59 10.31 2.78 -1.78
CA ALA A 59 11.36 2.20 -0.94
C ALA A 59 11.67 0.75 -1.33
N THR A 60 10.68 -0.02 -1.77
CA THR A 60 10.89 -1.39 -2.22
C THR A 60 11.77 -1.43 -3.48
N LEU A 61 11.50 -0.58 -4.47
CA LEU A 61 12.29 -0.47 -5.69
C LEU A 61 13.71 0.03 -5.41
N LEU A 62 13.84 1.13 -4.70
CA LEU A 62 15.14 1.73 -4.40
C LEU A 62 16.05 0.75 -3.64
N ALA A 63 15.51 0.00 -2.70
CA ALA A 63 16.25 -1.02 -1.98
C ALA A 63 16.77 -2.15 -2.90
N GLN A 64 16.00 -2.57 -3.93
CA GLN A 64 16.50 -3.53 -4.93
C GLN A 64 17.64 -2.96 -5.79
N LEU A 65 17.71 -1.65 -5.93
CA LEU A 65 18.78 -0.94 -6.65
C LEU A 65 19.97 -0.58 -5.74
N GLY A 66 19.94 -0.93 -4.45
CA GLY A 66 20.96 -0.58 -3.47
C GLY A 66 21.00 0.89 -3.10
N ILE A 67 19.91 1.63 -3.34
CA ILE A 67 19.77 3.05 -3.04
C ILE A 67 19.15 3.22 -1.65
N SER A 68 19.66 4.19 -0.87
CA SER A 68 19.10 4.52 0.44
C SER A 68 17.65 4.99 0.35
N THR A 69 16.85 4.60 1.33
CA THR A 69 15.44 4.95 1.43
C THR A 69 15.10 5.85 2.62
N THR A 70 16.12 6.42 3.27
CA THR A 70 15.96 7.25 4.48
C THR A 70 15.14 8.52 4.24
N ASP A 71 15.17 9.05 3.02
CA ASP A 71 14.42 10.26 2.63
C ASP A 71 12.94 9.98 2.32
N TYR A 72 12.50 8.73 2.42
CA TYR A 72 11.13 8.30 2.11
C TYR A 72 10.43 7.72 3.35
N PRO A 73 10.12 8.53 4.39
CA PRO A 73 9.65 8.05 5.69
C PRO A 73 8.26 7.38 5.64
N TYR A 74 7.49 7.63 4.58
CA TYR A 74 6.15 7.04 4.36
C TYR A 74 6.16 5.83 3.44
N SER A 75 7.35 5.38 3.00
CA SER A 75 7.52 4.24 2.10
C SER A 75 8.33 3.15 2.79
N ARG A 76 7.84 1.91 2.76
CA ARG A 76 8.49 0.77 3.41
C ARG A 76 9.04 -0.19 2.35
N ASN A 77 10.22 -0.75 2.59
CA ASN A 77 10.70 -1.86 1.78
C ASN A 77 9.99 -3.15 2.20
N VAL A 78 8.96 -3.55 1.46
CA VAL A 78 8.17 -4.76 1.78
C VAL A 78 8.94 -6.07 1.56
N MET A 79 10.09 -6.03 0.89
CA MET A 79 10.95 -7.21 0.74
C MET A 79 11.85 -7.44 1.96
N HIS A 80 11.98 -6.45 2.86
CA HIS A 80 12.74 -6.63 4.10
C HIS A 80 12.00 -7.60 5.05
N PRO A 81 12.69 -8.58 5.66
CA PRO A 81 12.07 -9.55 6.56
C PRO A 81 11.29 -8.91 7.71
N ASP A 82 11.84 -7.87 8.33
CA ASP A 82 11.27 -7.18 9.48
C ASP A 82 10.27 -6.08 9.09
N CYS A 83 9.91 -5.94 7.81
CA CYS A 83 8.93 -4.95 7.38
C CYS A 83 7.56 -5.24 8.00
N PRO A 84 6.91 -4.28 8.68
CA PRO A 84 5.58 -4.45 9.22
C PRO A 84 4.55 -4.80 8.12
N ARG A 85 3.72 -5.81 8.38
CA ARG A 85 2.77 -6.37 7.40
C ARG A 85 1.37 -5.80 7.62
N PHE A 86 1.15 -4.59 7.14
CA PHE A 86 -0.18 -3.94 7.12
C PHE A 86 -0.32 -3.07 5.88
N VAL A 87 -1.56 -2.76 5.53
CA VAL A 87 -1.91 -1.76 4.52
C VAL A 87 -3.03 -0.88 5.03
N TYR A 88 -3.12 0.32 4.47
CA TYR A 88 -4.25 1.20 4.66
C TYR A 88 -4.52 2.00 3.39
N SER A 89 -5.75 2.39 3.20
CA SER A 89 -6.16 3.29 2.13
C SER A 89 -7.22 4.25 2.65
N THR A 90 -7.09 5.52 2.31
CA THR A 90 -8.09 6.54 2.65
C THR A 90 -9.08 6.69 1.51
N PHE A 91 -10.31 7.04 1.86
CA PHE A 91 -11.37 7.42 0.94
C PHE A 91 -12.09 8.67 1.48
N PRO A 92 -12.98 9.35 0.73
CA PRO A 92 -13.50 10.66 1.14
C PRO A 92 -14.09 10.74 2.55
N SER A 93 -14.68 9.67 3.04
CA SER A 93 -15.29 9.64 4.38
C SER A 93 -14.58 8.75 5.39
N GLY A 94 -13.42 8.13 5.07
CA GLY A 94 -12.84 7.21 6.03
C GLY A 94 -11.51 6.58 5.65
N ILE A 95 -11.26 5.43 6.24
CA ILE A 95 -10.04 4.64 6.07
C ILE A 95 -10.33 3.13 6.12
N MET A 96 -9.70 2.40 5.22
CA MET A 96 -9.53 0.96 5.31
C MET A 96 -8.17 0.64 5.93
N TYR A 97 -8.11 -0.30 6.85
CA TYR A 97 -6.90 -0.88 7.42
C TYR A 97 -6.95 -2.39 7.34
N ALA A 98 -5.84 -3.02 6.96
CA ALA A 98 -5.71 -4.48 6.96
C ALA A 98 -4.32 -4.91 7.45
N ASP A 99 -4.29 -6.00 8.23
CA ASP A 99 -3.10 -6.73 8.65
C ASP A 99 -3.37 -8.25 8.64
N SER A 100 -2.44 -9.05 9.19
CA SER A 100 -2.60 -10.52 9.26
C SER A 100 -3.82 -10.98 10.09
N THR A 101 -4.44 -10.11 10.87
CA THR A 101 -5.62 -10.43 11.69
C THR A 101 -6.94 -10.12 10.99
N GLY A 102 -6.88 -9.47 9.82
CA GLY A 102 -8.04 -9.14 9.00
C GLY A 102 -8.11 -7.67 8.58
N THR A 103 -9.30 -7.25 8.18
CA THR A 103 -9.57 -5.92 7.62
C THR A 103 -10.61 -5.18 8.44
N THR A 104 -10.49 -3.86 8.53
CA THR A 104 -11.49 -2.96 9.13
C THR A 104 -11.64 -1.73 8.26
N VAL A 105 -12.87 -1.38 7.91
CA VAL A 105 -13.24 -0.15 7.21
C VAL A 105 -14.01 0.74 8.17
N TYR A 106 -13.51 1.95 8.36
CA TYR A 106 -14.07 2.93 9.29
C TYR A 106 -14.47 4.20 8.56
N ASP A 107 -15.71 4.64 8.75
CA ASP A 107 -16.24 5.88 8.22
C ASP A 107 -16.23 6.96 9.32
N ILE A 108 -15.55 8.08 9.04
CA ILE A 108 -15.37 9.19 9.98
C ILE A 108 -16.66 10.00 10.10
N THR A 109 -17.42 10.13 9.00
CA THR A 109 -18.60 10.98 8.95
C THR A 109 -19.70 10.44 9.86
N SER A 110 -19.87 9.11 9.87
CA SER A 110 -20.83 8.43 10.73
C SER A 110 -20.25 7.97 12.07
N ASP A 111 -18.91 8.06 12.26
CA ASP A 111 -18.15 7.50 13.39
C ASP A 111 -18.43 6.00 13.60
N LYS A 112 -18.47 5.23 12.49
CA LYS A 112 -18.82 3.81 12.52
C LYS A 112 -17.79 2.94 11.80
N VAL A 113 -17.65 1.73 12.29
CA VAL A 113 -17.06 0.63 11.53
C VAL A 113 -18.13 0.12 10.58
N ILE A 114 -17.91 0.31 9.26
CA ILE A 114 -18.86 -0.12 8.22
C ILE A 114 -18.60 -1.55 7.73
N SER A 115 -17.35 -2.02 7.85
CA SER A 115 -16.98 -3.40 7.53
C SER A 115 -15.83 -3.87 8.41
N SER A 116 -15.88 -5.12 8.86
CA SER A 116 -14.78 -5.72 9.63
C SER A 116 -14.79 -7.25 9.48
N SER A 117 -13.68 -7.83 9.04
CA SER A 117 -13.51 -9.25 8.77
C SER A 117 -12.20 -9.74 9.42
N PRO A 118 -12.15 -10.96 10.00
CA PRO A 118 -13.25 -11.93 10.17
C PRO A 118 -14.24 -11.52 11.26
N SER A 119 -13.90 -10.56 12.10
CA SER A 119 -14.73 -10.04 13.21
C SER A 119 -14.34 -8.60 13.54
N PRO A 120 -15.18 -7.84 14.25
CA PRO A 120 -14.81 -6.53 14.80
C PRO A 120 -13.53 -6.61 15.63
N SER A 121 -12.68 -5.57 15.55
CA SER A 121 -11.41 -5.50 16.28
C SER A 121 -11.10 -4.07 16.68
N GLU A 122 -11.14 -3.82 17.98
CA GLU A 122 -10.75 -2.52 18.55
C GLU A 122 -9.31 -2.15 18.21
N ARG A 123 -8.40 -3.13 18.18
CA ARG A 123 -7.01 -2.92 17.80
C ARG A 123 -6.90 -2.41 16.35
N ARG A 124 -7.57 -3.05 15.39
CA ARG A 124 -7.54 -2.60 13.99
C ARG A 124 -8.17 -1.22 13.83
N LEU A 125 -9.28 -0.96 14.51
CA LEU A 125 -9.92 0.36 14.52
C LEU A 125 -9.00 1.44 15.10
N PHE A 126 -8.34 1.16 16.21
CA PHE A 126 -7.36 2.08 16.81
C PHE A 126 -6.21 2.39 15.84
N LEU A 127 -5.64 1.36 15.18
CA LEU A 127 -4.56 1.54 14.20
C LEU A 127 -5.02 2.32 12.98
N ALA A 128 -6.23 2.07 12.48
CA ALA A 128 -6.83 2.83 11.39
C ALA A 128 -6.96 4.32 11.74
N LYS A 129 -7.58 4.64 12.88
CA LYS A 129 -7.74 6.02 13.36
C LYS A 129 -6.38 6.71 13.57
N ARG A 130 -5.39 6.01 14.12
CA ARG A 130 -4.04 6.54 14.31
C ARG A 130 -3.35 6.88 13.00
N LEU A 131 -3.39 5.99 12.01
CA LEU A 131 -2.80 6.23 10.67
C LEU A 131 -3.48 7.40 9.96
N LEU A 132 -4.78 7.49 10.05
CA LEU A 132 -5.54 8.59 9.50
C LEU A 132 -5.11 9.93 10.10
N GLN A 133 -5.01 10.00 11.44
CA GLN A 133 -4.55 11.20 12.13
C GLN A 133 -3.10 11.55 11.75
N GLN A 134 -2.22 10.57 11.62
CA GLN A 134 -0.85 10.80 11.16
C GLN A 134 -0.80 11.38 9.75
N SER A 135 -1.66 10.89 8.84
CA SER A 135 -1.74 11.40 7.47
C SER A 135 -2.18 12.87 7.44
N TYR A 136 -3.21 13.24 8.19
CA TYR A 136 -3.64 14.63 8.30
C TYR A 136 -2.56 15.52 8.93
N SER A 137 -1.91 15.07 10.00
CA SER A 137 -0.84 15.83 10.65
C SER A 137 0.37 16.03 9.72
N ALA A 138 0.68 15.04 8.87
CA ALA A 138 1.74 15.16 7.89
C ALA A 138 1.43 16.22 6.83
N LEU A 139 0.19 16.24 6.31
CA LEU A 139 -0.27 17.25 5.35
C LEU A 139 -0.21 18.67 5.94
N ASP A 140 -0.75 18.85 7.15
CA ASP A 140 -0.74 20.13 7.86
C ASP A 140 0.70 20.67 8.09
N ASN A 141 1.65 19.78 8.37
CA ASN A 141 3.06 20.15 8.50
C ASN A 141 3.75 20.47 7.16
N MET A 142 3.26 19.93 6.03
CA MET A 142 3.79 20.29 4.71
C MET A 142 3.29 21.65 4.23
N GLU A 143 2.04 22.00 4.54
CA GLU A 143 1.44 23.29 4.19
C GLU A 143 2.07 24.47 4.95
N LYS A 144 2.69 24.22 6.10
CA LYS A 144 3.34 25.23 6.95
C LYS A 144 4.80 25.48 6.59
N ARG A 145 5.35 24.82 5.58
CA ARG A 145 6.72 25.01 5.09
C ARG A 145 6.76 25.84 3.82
#